data_38fdd59ea22c2047366e7487bfca13b1
#
_entry.id   38fdd59ea22c2047366e7487bfca13b1
#
_cell.length_a   1.000
_cell.length_b   1.000
_cell.length_c   1.000
_cell.angle_alpha   90.00
_cell.angle_beta   90.00
_cell.angle_gamma   90.00
#
_symmetry.space_group_name_H-M   'P 1'
#
loop_
_entity.id
_entity.type
_entity.pdbx_description
1 polymer ?
#
loop_
_entity_poly.entity_id
_entity_poly.type
_entity_poly.pdbx_seq_one_letter_code
_entity_poly.pdbx_strand_id
1 'polypeptide(L)'
;MFFSFLRPTTEPGLTFLVALLVCAAALLWPRGSERMWQMVERPFSRFATHKILAVVTTFFGVIAVRVALLPWLQVPTPGIHDEFSYLLLGDTLAHGRLANPPHPMWRSFETFHVLWWPSYASKYPPAQGAVLAIGQLLGHPWIGVLLSAAAMCAAIVWMLQAWMPGRWALLAGVLAATKLCVASYWINSYWGGAVAAIAGAVVLGALGRLLRRPAVWQGILLGIGIAILANSRPYEGLIFCIPVGFLLGRWVIGKTKSGRCWPQPALRVLFPVFVILLATILFIGYYNWRVTGNAFLLPIAQASRTYDTPANFIWQKPAPMMHYNNPEMEVFYNEYGRENYLRTWNTLKSVCAQKLYRCQIVFTWPGLWLVLPGLFFVYRDRRWRFLLVVLLAVVLAFFATTWPNPHYVAPVACILFGVMVQAMRHLRRISLWKRPIGAALSRAIVLLLVIDVAQFAATGYGDPMGWGGGGLWQRVQIQRQLNATPGKHLVIVSYSDTHSVHEEWVYNGADIDGSKIVWARDMGPDVNAQLVHYFKDRTAWVAEEGPGTVSLTPYSEDSP
;
A
#
# COMPACT_ATOMS: atom_id res chain seq x y z
N MET A 1 -1.22 27.61 5.52
CA MET A 1 -1.64 26.41 6.22
C MET A 1 -1.32 25.09 5.48
N PHE A 2 -0.86 25.12 4.24
CA PHE A 2 -0.54 23.94 3.40
C PHE A 2 0.82 23.24 3.70
N PHE A 3 1.65 23.78 4.57
CA PHE A 3 3.01 23.29 4.84
C PHE A 3 3.19 22.54 6.16
N SER A 4 2.19 22.49 7.03
CA SER A 4 2.30 21.80 8.32
C SER A 4 2.22 20.25 8.22
N PHE A 5 1.72 19.71 7.11
CA PHE A 5 1.71 18.27 6.83
C PHE A 5 3.06 17.70 6.36
N LEU A 6 3.99 18.54 6.02
CA LEU A 6 5.35 18.18 5.62
C LEU A 6 6.31 18.55 6.76
N ARG A 7 6.20 17.93 7.92
CA ARG A 7 7.35 17.95 8.85
C ARG A 7 8.46 17.14 8.18
N PRO A 8 9.54 17.77 7.69
CA PRO A 8 10.70 17.04 7.23
C PRO A 8 11.33 16.44 8.47
N THR A 9 11.30 15.13 8.54
CA THR A 9 11.77 14.32 9.68
C THR A 9 13.28 14.23 9.80
N THR A 10 14.01 14.81 8.86
CA THR A 10 15.43 15.15 8.94
C THR A 10 15.58 16.50 8.29
N GLU A 11 16.47 17.35 8.78
CA GLU A 11 16.81 18.57 8.04
C GLU A 11 17.09 18.20 6.59
N PRO A 12 16.30 18.66 5.61
CA PRO A 12 16.51 18.31 4.20
C PRO A 12 17.93 18.61 3.74
N GLY A 13 18.56 19.59 4.40
CA GLY A 13 19.95 19.98 4.21
C GLY A 13 20.95 18.88 4.56
N LEU A 14 20.77 18.14 5.65
CA LEU A 14 21.73 17.11 6.07
C LEU A 14 21.71 15.93 5.10
N THR A 15 20.53 15.43 4.75
CA THR A 15 20.40 14.33 3.77
C THR A 15 20.95 14.72 2.41
N PHE A 16 20.68 15.95 1.97
CA PHE A 16 21.23 16.50 0.72
C PHE A 16 22.75 16.64 0.79
N LEU A 17 23.30 17.13 1.89
CA LEU A 17 24.75 17.23 2.10
C LEU A 17 25.42 15.87 2.09
N VAL A 18 24.87 14.88 2.79
CA VAL A 18 25.38 13.51 2.77
C VAL A 18 25.33 12.92 1.35
N ALA A 19 24.25 13.15 0.61
CA ALA A 19 24.15 12.71 -0.77
C ALA A 19 25.23 13.37 -1.66
N LEU A 20 25.45 14.67 -1.49
CA LEU A 20 26.52 15.40 -2.20
C LEU A 20 27.91 14.85 -1.85
N LEU A 21 28.20 14.62 -0.58
CA LEU A 21 29.49 14.09 -0.13
C LEU A 21 29.75 12.68 -0.67
N VAL A 22 28.73 11.80 -0.64
CA VAL A 22 28.83 10.44 -1.20
C VAL A 22 29.04 10.49 -2.72
N CYS A 23 28.33 11.37 -3.42
CA CYS A 23 28.50 11.56 -4.86
C CYS A 23 29.88 12.15 -5.18
N ALA A 24 30.33 13.16 -4.44
CA ALA A 24 31.65 13.78 -4.61
C ALA A 24 32.76 12.73 -4.38
N ALA A 25 32.67 11.94 -3.30
CA ALA A 25 33.62 10.86 -3.03
C ALA A 25 33.63 9.81 -4.16
N ALA A 26 32.46 9.43 -4.68
CA ALA A 26 32.34 8.51 -5.80
C ALA A 26 32.96 9.05 -7.10
N LEU A 27 32.84 10.35 -7.34
CA LEU A 27 33.39 11.01 -8.52
C LEU A 27 34.91 11.27 -8.40
N LEU A 28 35.37 11.70 -7.22
CA LEU A 28 36.78 12.07 -7.00
C LEU A 28 37.65 10.83 -6.81
N TRP A 29 37.14 9.76 -6.20
CA TRP A 29 37.90 8.55 -5.87
C TRP A 29 37.26 7.23 -6.34
N PRO A 30 36.93 7.08 -7.62
CA PRO A 30 36.17 5.95 -8.14
C PRO A 30 36.84 4.58 -8.00
N ARG A 31 38.16 4.55 -7.79
CA ARG A 31 38.95 3.31 -7.62
C ARG A 31 39.25 2.98 -6.15
N GLY A 32 39.16 3.94 -5.24
CA GLY A 32 39.62 3.78 -3.86
C GLY A 32 38.91 2.66 -3.08
N SER A 33 37.63 2.42 -3.36
CA SER A 33 36.82 1.39 -2.72
C SER A 33 36.68 0.09 -3.52
N GLU A 34 37.38 -0.08 -4.64
CA GLU A 34 37.15 -1.19 -5.57
C GLU A 34 37.34 -2.57 -4.92
N ARG A 35 38.39 -2.76 -4.13
CA ARG A 35 38.66 -4.04 -3.44
C ARG A 35 37.55 -4.39 -2.46
N MET A 36 37.11 -3.41 -1.66
CA MET A 36 36.02 -3.56 -0.69
C MET A 36 34.72 -3.96 -1.39
N TRP A 37 34.37 -3.27 -2.47
CA TRP A 37 33.17 -3.61 -3.23
C TRP A 37 33.25 -4.99 -3.89
N GLN A 38 34.40 -5.40 -4.37
CA GLN A 38 34.60 -6.73 -4.94
C GLN A 38 34.39 -7.84 -3.89
N MET A 39 34.77 -7.61 -2.63
CA MET A 39 34.53 -8.57 -1.54
C MET A 39 33.02 -8.77 -1.29
N VAL A 40 32.19 -7.77 -1.53
CA VAL A 40 30.73 -7.87 -1.40
C VAL A 40 30.06 -8.35 -2.70
N GLU A 41 30.43 -7.75 -3.85
CA GLU A 41 29.78 -8.01 -5.14
C GLU A 41 30.01 -9.43 -5.65
N ARG A 42 31.19 -10.04 -5.39
CA ARG A 42 31.50 -11.40 -5.85
C ARG A 42 30.64 -12.47 -5.17
N PRO A 43 30.58 -12.59 -3.83
CA PRO A 43 29.72 -13.56 -3.16
C PRO A 43 28.24 -13.29 -3.44
N PHE A 44 27.80 -12.03 -3.47
CA PHE A 44 26.44 -11.65 -3.84
C PHE A 44 26.06 -12.15 -5.24
N SER A 45 26.96 -11.97 -6.23
CA SER A 45 26.73 -12.44 -7.60
C SER A 45 26.70 -13.95 -7.70
N ARG A 46 27.55 -14.68 -6.94
CA ARG A 46 27.52 -16.15 -6.87
C ARG A 46 26.22 -16.65 -6.23
N PHE A 47 25.81 -16.06 -5.12
CA PHE A 47 24.55 -16.39 -4.45
C PHE A 47 23.35 -16.18 -5.38
N ALA A 48 23.30 -15.10 -6.13
CA ALA A 48 22.22 -14.78 -7.06
C ALA A 48 22.08 -15.75 -8.25
N THR A 49 23.04 -16.66 -8.48
CA THR A 49 22.89 -17.76 -9.46
C THR A 49 21.89 -18.81 -9.00
N HIS A 50 21.72 -18.99 -7.70
CA HIS A 50 20.76 -19.90 -7.08
C HIS A 50 19.38 -19.21 -7.00
N LYS A 51 18.63 -19.22 -8.12
CA LYS A 51 17.40 -18.43 -8.31
C LYS A 51 16.35 -18.62 -7.23
N ILE A 52 16.05 -19.86 -6.88
CA ILE A 52 15.04 -20.19 -5.84
C ILE A 52 15.53 -19.73 -4.48
N LEU A 53 16.78 -20.04 -4.15
CA LEU A 53 17.37 -19.64 -2.86
C LEU A 53 17.36 -18.11 -2.69
N ALA A 54 17.67 -17.35 -3.75
CA ALA A 54 17.61 -15.89 -3.73
C ALA A 54 16.20 -15.36 -3.40
N VAL A 55 15.15 -15.99 -3.95
CA VAL A 55 13.74 -15.64 -3.65
C VAL A 55 13.40 -15.97 -2.20
N VAL A 56 13.69 -17.19 -1.76
CA VAL A 56 13.41 -17.68 -0.40
C VAL A 56 14.16 -16.86 0.65
N THR A 57 15.44 -16.59 0.42
CA THR A 57 16.24 -15.77 1.34
C THR A 57 15.76 -14.33 1.41
N THR A 58 15.25 -13.78 0.29
CA THR A 58 14.64 -12.43 0.32
C THR A 58 13.40 -12.42 1.20
N PHE A 59 12.53 -13.44 1.09
CA PHE A 59 11.33 -13.56 1.92
C PHE A 59 11.68 -13.61 3.41
N PHE A 60 12.48 -14.58 3.82
CA PHE A 60 12.84 -14.76 5.22
C PHE A 60 13.76 -13.65 5.75
N GLY A 61 14.59 -13.06 4.88
CA GLY A 61 15.45 -11.92 5.22
C GLY A 61 14.65 -10.67 5.61
N VAL A 62 13.57 -10.38 4.88
CA VAL A 62 12.64 -9.28 5.24
C VAL A 62 12.02 -9.53 6.61
N ILE A 63 11.51 -10.74 6.85
CA ILE A 63 10.92 -11.12 8.14
C ILE A 63 11.96 -10.96 9.25
N ALA A 64 13.15 -11.55 9.08
CA ALA A 64 14.21 -11.52 10.08
C ALA A 64 14.64 -10.09 10.43
N VAL A 65 14.87 -9.24 9.42
CA VAL A 65 15.26 -7.84 9.62
C VAL A 65 14.16 -7.08 10.35
N ARG A 66 12.89 -7.20 9.91
CA ARG A 66 11.79 -6.45 10.52
C ARG A 66 11.48 -6.92 11.95
N VAL A 67 11.58 -8.22 12.23
CA VAL A 67 11.44 -8.76 13.59
C VAL A 67 12.61 -8.30 14.47
N ALA A 68 13.85 -8.31 13.97
CA ALA A 68 15.00 -7.79 14.71
C ALA A 68 14.89 -6.29 15.04
N LEU A 69 14.15 -5.53 14.23
CA LEU A 69 13.91 -4.09 14.46
C LEU A 69 12.73 -3.80 15.41
N LEU A 70 11.97 -4.80 15.88
CA LEU A 70 10.82 -4.58 16.78
C LEU A 70 11.13 -3.80 18.06
N PRO A 71 12.31 -3.90 18.69
CA PRO A 71 12.63 -3.09 19.86
C PRO A 71 12.64 -1.59 19.58
N TRP A 72 12.94 -1.17 18.35
CA TRP A 72 12.98 0.24 17.91
C TRP A 72 11.75 0.63 17.09
N LEU A 73 11.31 -0.25 16.21
CA LEU A 73 10.15 -0.07 15.35
C LEU A 73 9.04 -1.01 15.81
N GLN A 74 8.27 -0.58 16.78
CA GLN A 74 7.18 -1.36 17.36
C GLN A 74 6.13 -1.74 16.31
N VAL A 75 5.25 -2.67 16.65
CA VAL A 75 4.06 -2.97 15.84
C VAL A 75 3.22 -1.70 15.72
N PRO A 76 2.87 -1.27 14.49
CA PRO A 76 2.16 -0.01 14.31
C PRO A 76 0.77 -0.05 14.92
N THR A 77 0.33 1.09 15.43
CA THR A 77 -1.06 1.35 15.77
C THR A 77 -1.75 2.03 14.59
N PRO A 78 -3.02 1.69 14.28
CA PRO A 78 -3.73 2.34 13.18
C PRO A 78 -3.95 3.83 13.49
N GLY A 79 -3.78 4.68 12.48
CA GLY A 79 -3.85 6.13 12.63
C GLY A 79 -4.73 6.83 11.59
N ILE A 80 -5.11 6.14 10.50
CA ILE A 80 -5.91 6.73 9.43
C ILE A 80 -7.14 5.88 9.10
N HIS A 81 -8.15 6.51 8.55
CA HIS A 81 -9.46 5.93 8.26
C HIS A 81 -9.39 4.62 7.46
N ASP A 82 -8.53 4.59 6.44
CA ASP A 82 -8.33 3.41 5.59
C ASP A 82 -7.89 2.19 6.39
N GLU A 83 -6.99 2.36 7.35
CA GLU A 83 -6.45 1.26 8.15
C GLU A 83 -7.54 0.60 8.99
N PHE A 84 -8.38 1.40 9.64
CA PHE A 84 -9.50 0.89 10.45
C PHE A 84 -10.52 0.14 9.58
N SER A 85 -10.82 0.66 8.40
CA SER A 85 -11.73 -0.02 7.47
C SER A 85 -11.14 -1.35 6.96
N TYR A 86 -9.83 -1.43 6.69
CA TYR A 86 -9.16 -2.70 6.36
C TYR A 86 -9.09 -3.65 7.55
N LEU A 87 -8.88 -3.14 8.77
CA LEU A 87 -8.89 -3.96 9.99
C LEU A 87 -10.28 -4.54 10.25
N LEU A 88 -11.36 -3.76 10.08
CA LEU A 88 -12.73 -4.26 10.11
C LEU A 88 -12.95 -5.38 9.09
N LEU A 89 -12.45 -5.21 7.86
CA LEU A 89 -12.54 -6.25 6.83
C LEU A 89 -11.76 -7.51 7.24
N GLY A 90 -10.55 -7.33 7.77
CA GLY A 90 -9.73 -8.44 8.28
C GLY A 90 -10.42 -9.19 9.40
N ASP A 91 -11.00 -8.48 10.35
CA ASP A 91 -11.74 -9.04 11.48
C ASP A 91 -13.00 -9.78 11.02
N THR A 92 -13.76 -9.18 10.11
CA THR A 92 -14.94 -9.82 9.49
C THR A 92 -14.58 -11.16 8.84
N LEU A 93 -13.50 -11.18 8.04
CA LEU A 93 -13.03 -12.38 7.34
C LEU A 93 -12.44 -13.42 8.31
N ALA A 94 -11.74 -13.00 9.36
CA ALA A 94 -11.18 -13.91 10.37
C ALA A 94 -12.29 -14.66 11.14
N HIS A 95 -13.47 -14.06 11.26
CA HIS A 95 -14.67 -14.70 11.82
C HIS A 95 -15.49 -15.50 10.78
N GLY A 96 -14.95 -15.74 9.58
CA GLY A 96 -15.60 -16.52 8.52
C GLY A 96 -16.79 -15.81 7.86
N ARG A 97 -16.91 -14.49 7.99
CA ARG A 97 -17.99 -13.67 7.43
C ARG A 97 -17.48 -12.81 6.28
N LEU A 98 -18.35 -12.41 5.36
CA LEU A 98 -18.06 -11.45 4.30
C LEU A 98 -18.61 -10.05 4.60
N ALA A 99 -19.61 -9.98 5.46
CA ALA A 99 -20.26 -8.77 5.94
C ALA A 99 -20.88 -9.05 7.30
N ASN A 100 -21.15 -8.01 8.09
CA ASN A 100 -21.79 -8.10 9.40
C ASN A 100 -23.21 -7.50 9.32
N PRO A 101 -24.14 -7.89 10.21
CA PRO A 101 -25.45 -7.26 10.27
C PRO A 101 -25.31 -5.77 10.65
N PRO A 102 -26.19 -4.89 10.17
CA PRO A 102 -26.26 -3.51 10.63
C PRO A 102 -26.57 -3.48 12.14
N HIS A 103 -25.93 -2.55 12.85
CA HIS A 103 -26.18 -2.38 14.28
C HIS A 103 -27.39 -1.44 14.52
N PRO A 104 -28.27 -1.71 15.47
CA PRO A 104 -29.43 -0.83 15.74
C PRO A 104 -29.02 0.61 16.12
N MET A 105 -27.92 0.77 16.86
CA MET A 105 -27.37 2.08 17.25
C MET A 105 -26.31 2.60 16.25
N TRP A 106 -26.41 2.24 14.97
CA TRP A 106 -25.40 2.52 13.93
C TRP A 106 -25.03 4.02 13.80
N ARG A 107 -25.95 4.93 14.08
CA ARG A 107 -25.70 6.38 14.00
C ARG A 107 -24.57 6.84 14.91
N SER A 108 -24.48 6.29 16.12
CA SER A 108 -23.40 6.58 17.06
C SER A 108 -22.06 5.97 16.65
N PHE A 109 -22.06 5.07 15.66
CA PHE A 109 -20.86 4.39 15.14
C PHE A 109 -20.50 4.80 13.72
N GLU A 110 -21.31 5.67 13.08
CA GLU A 110 -21.09 6.08 11.70
C GLU A 110 -19.72 6.75 11.56
N THR A 111 -18.92 6.23 10.61
CA THR A 111 -17.52 6.64 10.45
C THR A 111 -17.03 6.45 9.01
N PHE A 112 -15.85 6.95 8.72
CA PHE A 112 -15.26 6.97 7.38
C PHE A 112 -15.01 5.57 6.83
N HIS A 113 -15.29 5.38 5.55
CA HIS A 113 -14.90 4.19 4.77
C HIS A 113 -15.58 2.90 5.23
N VAL A 114 -16.67 3.02 5.98
CA VAL A 114 -17.49 1.93 6.49
C VAL A 114 -18.91 2.07 5.94
N LEU A 115 -19.47 0.97 5.46
CA LEU A 115 -20.87 0.86 5.06
C LEU A 115 -21.69 0.38 6.25
N TRP A 116 -22.89 0.96 6.45
CA TRP A 116 -23.85 0.56 7.49
C TRP A 116 -25.07 -0.13 6.91
N TRP A 117 -25.39 0.12 5.63
CA TRP A 117 -26.54 -0.45 4.93
C TRP A 117 -26.16 -0.96 3.54
N PRO A 118 -26.69 -2.13 3.15
CA PRO A 118 -27.53 -3.07 3.90
C PRO A 118 -26.75 -3.91 4.91
N SER A 119 -25.45 -3.74 5.01
CA SER A 119 -24.58 -4.48 5.94
C SER A 119 -23.50 -3.58 6.55
N TYR A 120 -23.07 -3.91 7.76
CA TYR A 120 -21.89 -3.31 8.39
C TYR A 120 -20.63 -3.93 7.80
N ALA A 121 -19.94 -3.19 6.97
CA ALA A 121 -18.79 -3.70 6.22
C ALA A 121 -17.83 -2.58 5.78
N SER A 122 -16.58 -2.97 5.49
CA SER A 122 -15.62 -2.11 4.81
C SER A 122 -16.03 -1.81 3.37
N LYS A 123 -15.71 -0.61 2.87
CA LYS A 123 -15.88 -0.26 1.45
C LYS A 123 -14.84 -0.90 0.53
N TYR A 124 -13.77 -1.48 1.05
CA TYR A 124 -12.63 -1.95 0.28
C TYR A 124 -12.80 -3.36 -0.29
N PRO A 125 -12.12 -3.65 -1.42
CA PRO A 125 -12.03 -5.01 -1.95
C PRO A 125 -11.32 -5.97 -0.98
N PRO A 126 -11.64 -7.30 -1.01
CA PRO A 126 -11.33 -8.22 0.07
C PRO A 126 -9.86 -8.67 0.19
N ALA A 127 -9.01 -8.48 -0.82
CA ALA A 127 -7.67 -9.11 -0.81
C ALA A 127 -6.75 -8.60 0.31
N GLN A 128 -6.73 -7.29 0.62
CA GLN A 128 -5.95 -6.76 1.73
C GLN A 128 -6.52 -7.24 3.07
N GLY A 129 -7.86 -7.21 3.23
CA GLY A 129 -8.52 -7.74 4.43
C GLY A 129 -8.24 -9.23 4.65
N ALA A 130 -8.18 -10.05 3.57
CA ALA A 130 -7.85 -11.46 3.68
C ALA A 130 -6.43 -11.69 4.23
N VAL A 131 -5.47 -10.86 3.84
CA VAL A 131 -4.11 -10.92 4.39
C VAL A 131 -4.09 -10.52 5.87
N LEU A 132 -4.85 -9.50 6.26
CA LEU A 132 -4.98 -9.09 7.66
C LEU A 132 -5.70 -10.16 8.49
N ALA A 133 -6.72 -10.83 7.94
CA ALA A 133 -7.41 -11.96 8.57
C ALA A 133 -6.45 -13.12 8.86
N ILE A 134 -5.61 -13.50 7.88
CA ILE A 134 -4.57 -14.51 8.10
C ILE A 134 -3.65 -14.09 9.25
N GLY A 135 -3.22 -12.84 9.28
CA GLY A 135 -2.40 -12.30 10.36
C GLY A 135 -3.11 -12.39 11.72
N GLN A 136 -4.39 -12.03 11.78
CA GLN A 136 -5.21 -12.09 13.00
C GLN A 136 -5.35 -13.53 13.51
N LEU A 137 -5.59 -14.49 12.63
CA LEU A 137 -5.63 -15.92 12.99
C LEU A 137 -4.27 -16.44 13.50
N LEU A 138 -3.16 -15.80 13.11
CA LEU A 138 -1.82 -16.07 13.62
C LEU A 138 -1.48 -15.27 14.89
N GLY A 139 -2.43 -14.51 15.45
CA GLY A 139 -2.33 -13.77 16.69
C GLY A 139 -2.35 -12.24 16.57
N HIS A 140 -2.01 -11.65 15.42
CA HIS A 140 -2.10 -10.20 15.22
C HIS A 140 -2.19 -9.82 13.73
N PRO A 141 -3.10 -8.89 13.31
CA PRO A 141 -3.26 -8.51 11.90
C PRO A 141 -1.96 -8.07 11.21
N TRP A 142 -1.04 -7.43 11.93
CA TRP A 142 0.25 -6.99 11.42
C TRP A 142 1.14 -8.14 10.93
N ILE A 143 0.98 -9.37 11.44
CA ILE A 143 1.69 -10.56 10.91
C ILE A 143 1.34 -10.74 9.42
N GLY A 144 0.09 -10.49 9.03
CA GLY A 144 -0.33 -10.49 7.62
C GLY A 144 0.39 -9.40 6.81
N VAL A 145 0.54 -8.20 7.36
CA VAL A 145 1.32 -7.13 6.73
C VAL A 145 2.77 -7.56 6.52
N LEU A 146 3.42 -8.10 7.55
CA LEU A 146 4.80 -8.59 7.48
C LEU A 146 4.97 -9.67 6.42
N LEU A 147 4.10 -10.67 6.40
CA LEU A 147 4.15 -11.77 5.43
C LEU A 147 3.92 -11.26 4.00
N SER A 148 2.97 -10.35 3.79
CA SER A 148 2.72 -9.79 2.46
C SER A 148 3.86 -8.90 1.98
N ALA A 149 4.48 -8.11 2.85
CA ALA A 149 5.64 -7.29 2.50
C ALA A 149 6.86 -8.16 2.14
N ALA A 150 7.10 -9.24 2.89
CA ALA A 150 8.14 -10.22 2.58
C ALA A 150 7.88 -10.94 1.25
N ALA A 151 6.63 -11.38 1.01
CA ALA A 151 6.21 -11.99 -0.24
C ALA A 151 6.33 -11.04 -1.44
N MET A 152 6.04 -9.75 -1.26
CA MET A 152 6.23 -8.72 -2.28
C MET A 152 7.68 -8.63 -2.72
N CYS A 153 8.63 -8.53 -1.79
CA CYS A 153 10.05 -8.43 -2.13
C CYS A 153 10.55 -9.71 -2.83
N ALA A 154 10.13 -10.87 -2.37
CA ALA A 154 10.42 -12.16 -3.00
C ALA A 154 9.81 -12.25 -4.41
N ALA A 155 8.57 -11.79 -4.60
CA ALA A 155 7.91 -11.75 -5.90
C ALA A 155 8.60 -10.78 -6.88
N ILE A 156 9.10 -9.64 -6.40
CA ILE A 156 9.92 -8.70 -7.20
C ILE A 156 11.19 -9.39 -7.71
N VAL A 157 11.93 -10.09 -6.84
CA VAL A 157 13.12 -10.86 -7.25
C VAL A 157 12.73 -11.91 -8.29
N TRP A 158 11.71 -12.71 -8.00
CA TRP A 158 11.24 -13.77 -8.89
C TRP A 158 10.79 -13.21 -10.26
N MET A 159 10.02 -12.14 -10.26
CA MET A 159 9.60 -11.46 -11.51
C MET A 159 10.82 -11.03 -12.32
N LEU A 160 11.74 -10.28 -11.71
CA LEU A 160 12.88 -9.71 -12.40
C LEU A 160 13.87 -10.75 -12.91
N GLN A 161 13.97 -11.93 -12.29
CA GLN A 161 14.74 -13.07 -12.82
C GLN A 161 14.24 -13.53 -14.21
N ALA A 162 13.02 -13.19 -14.60
CA ALA A 162 12.52 -13.44 -15.94
C ALA A 162 12.99 -12.38 -16.97
N TRP A 163 13.40 -11.19 -16.55
CA TRP A 163 13.67 -10.06 -17.42
C TRP A 163 15.12 -9.61 -17.43
N MET A 164 15.90 -9.94 -16.38
CA MET A 164 17.28 -9.50 -16.21
C MET A 164 18.16 -10.57 -15.53
N PRO A 165 19.51 -10.39 -15.52
CA PRO A 165 20.41 -11.30 -14.80
C PRO A 165 20.12 -11.35 -13.29
N GLY A 166 20.24 -12.55 -12.68
CA GLY A 166 19.85 -12.82 -11.29
C GLY A 166 20.44 -11.87 -10.25
N ARG A 167 21.70 -11.45 -10.40
CA ARG A 167 22.34 -10.50 -9.47
C ARG A 167 21.65 -9.13 -9.41
N TRP A 168 21.13 -8.65 -10.53
CA TRP A 168 20.40 -7.39 -10.60
C TRP A 168 18.96 -7.55 -10.11
N ALA A 169 18.34 -8.71 -10.39
CA ALA A 169 17.05 -9.05 -9.84
C ALA A 169 17.06 -9.12 -8.30
N LEU A 170 18.10 -9.77 -7.74
CA LEU A 170 18.29 -9.82 -6.29
C LEU A 170 18.55 -8.42 -5.70
N LEU A 171 19.38 -7.61 -6.34
CA LEU A 171 19.62 -6.22 -5.90
C LEU A 171 18.31 -5.42 -5.85
N ALA A 172 17.46 -5.54 -6.88
CA ALA A 172 16.15 -4.86 -6.88
C ALA A 172 15.28 -5.28 -5.70
N GLY A 173 15.26 -6.58 -5.35
CA GLY A 173 14.54 -7.06 -4.17
C GLY A 173 15.11 -6.54 -2.86
N VAL A 174 16.44 -6.44 -2.75
CA VAL A 174 17.09 -5.83 -1.58
C VAL A 174 16.73 -4.35 -1.47
N LEU A 175 16.78 -3.59 -2.56
CA LEU A 175 16.39 -2.17 -2.56
C LEU A 175 14.90 -2.00 -2.23
N ALA A 176 14.03 -2.87 -2.74
CA ALA A 176 12.61 -2.87 -2.38
C ALA A 176 12.40 -3.17 -0.90
N ALA A 177 13.10 -4.17 -0.35
CA ALA A 177 13.04 -4.51 1.07
C ALA A 177 13.50 -3.33 1.95
N THR A 178 14.61 -2.70 1.58
CA THR A 178 15.16 -1.54 2.28
C THR A 178 14.16 -0.38 2.30
N LYS A 179 13.57 -0.05 1.16
CA LYS A 179 12.65 1.10 1.05
C LYS A 179 11.26 0.83 1.60
N LEU A 180 10.69 -0.35 1.34
CA LEU A 180 9.28 -0.61 1.61
C LEU A 180 9.04 -1.41 2.88
N CYS A 181 10.06 -2.15 3.39
CA CYS A 181 9.89 -3.06 4.51
C CYS A 181 10.64 -2.66 5.79
N VAL A 182 11.20 -1.45 5.84
CA VAL A 182 11.80 -0.90 7.07
C VAL A 182 11.07 0.39 7.48
N ALA A 183 11.22 1.43 6.69
CA ALA A 183 10.83 2.80 7.03
C ALA A 183 9.49 3.25 6.43
N SER A 184 8.89 2.48 5.54
CA SER A 184 7.68 2.88 4.83
C SER A 184 6.41 2.46 5.55
N TYR A 185 5.34 3.23 5.37
CA TYR A 185 3.99 2.85 5.79
C TYR A 185 3.52 1.51 5.17
N TRP A 186 4.19 0.98 4.14
CA TRP A 186 3.86 -0.32 3.57
C TRP A 186 4.03 -1.49 4.53
N ILE A 187 4.90 -1.35 5.54
CA ILE A 187 5.11 -2.33 6.61
C ILE A 187 4.68 -1.79 7.99
N ASN A 188 4.63 -0.46 8.13
CA ASN A 188 4.31 0.21 9.38
C ASN A 188 2.87 0.75 9.39
N SER A 189 1.97 0.13 8.62
CA SER A 189 0.53 0.41 8.60
C SER A 189 -0.25 -0.81 8.11
N TYR A 190 -1.59 -0.74 8.06
CA TYR A 190 -2.47 -1.86 7.67
C TYR A 190 -3.03 -1.72 6.25
N TRP A 191 -2.67 -0.69 5.49
CA TRP A 191 -3.28 -0.39 4.20
C TRP A 191 -2.33 -0.32 2.99
N GLY A 192 -1.07 -0.54 3.13
CA GLY A 192 -0.04 -0.43 2.07
C GLY A 192 -0.35 -1.12 0.75
N GLY A 193 0.63 -1.13 -0.15
CA GLY A 193 0.49 -1.63 -1.51
C GLY A 193 0.97 -3.07 -1.75
N ALA A 194 1.42 -3.79 -0.71
CA ALA A 194 2.13 -5.05 -0.85
C ALA A 194 1.35 -6.10 -1.65
N VAL A 195 0.06 -6.27 -1.38
CA VAL A 195 -0.80 -7.27 -2.05
C VAL A 195 -0.91 -7.01 -3.56
N ALA A 196 -1.15 -5.75 -3.95
CA ALA A 196 -1.23 -5.39 -5.37
C ALA A 196 0.14 -5.48 -6.07
N ALA A 197 1.24 -5.17 -5.35
CA ALA A 197 2.60 -5.32 -5.88
C ALA A 197 3.00 -6.79 -6.09
N ILE A 198 2.60 -7.70 -5.17
CA ILE A 198 2.73 -9.15 -5.39
C ILE A 198 2.03 -9.55 -6.68
N ALA A 199 0.78 -9.13 -6.83
CA ALA A 199 -0.03 -9.50 -7.97
C ALA A 199 0.58 -9.04 -9.29
N GLY A 200 1.01 -7.77 -9.39
CA GLY A 200 1.69 -7.25 -10.57
C GLY A 200 3.00 -7.98 -10.88
N ALA A 201 3.79 -8.30 -9.86
CA ALA A 201 5.03 -9.07 -10.01
C ALA A 201 4.74 -10.50 -10.48
N VAL A 202 3.70 -11.15 -9.94
CA VAL A 202 3.30 -12.51 -10.36
C VAL A 202 2.85 -12.52 -11.83
N VAL A 203 2.00 -11.56 -12.25
CA VAL A 203 1.56 -11.46 -13.65
C VAL A 203 2.74 -11.27 -14.59
N LEU A 204 3.62 -10.30 -14.34
CA LEU A 204 4.74 -10.00 -15.24
C LEU A 204 5.82 -11.09 -15.20
N GLY A 205 6.02 -11.72 -14.06
CA GLY A 205 6.96 -12.84 -13.91
C GLY A 205 6.48 -14.09 -14.65
N ALA A 206 5.18 -14.40 -14.56
CA ALA A 206 4.54 -15.49 -15.31
C ALA A 206 4.60 -15.21 -16.82
N LEU A 207 4.20 -14.01 -17.24
CA LEU A 207 4.22 -13.58 -18.64
C LEU A 207 5.63 -13.69 -19.25
N GLY A 208 6.67 -13.17 -18.56
CA GLY A 208 8.05 -13.22 -19.06
C GLY A 208 8.59 -14.65 -19.26
N ARG A 209 8.10 -15.61 -18.46
CA ARG A 209 8.44 -17.03 -18.62
C ARG A 209 7.61 -17.70 -19.70
N LEU A 210 6.31 -17.40 -19.74
CA LEU A 210 5.36 -17.90 -20.74
C LEU A 210 5.81 -17.61 -22.16
N LEU A 211 6.26 -16.38 -22.42
CA LEU A 211 6.73 -15.97 -23.75
C LEU A 211 7.93 -16.78 -24.24
N ARG A 212 8.73 -17.38 -23.34
CA ARG A 212 9.87 -18.22 -23.67
C ARG A 212 9.53 -19.70 -23.73
N ARG A 213 8.84 -20.21 -22.72
CA ARG A 213 8.49 -21.63 -22.56
C ARG A 213 7.10 -21.71 -21.93
N PRO A 214 6.05 -21.81 -22.76
CA PRO A 214 4.67 -21.87 -22.27
C PRO A 214 4.44 -23.18 -21.47
N ALA A 215 3.86 -23.03 -20.28
CA ALA A 215 3.48 -24.14 -19.41
C ALA A 215 2.20 -23.79 -18.62
N VAL A 216 1.46 -24.79 -18.17
CA VAL A 216 0.18 -24.67 -17.44
C VAL A 216 0.31 -23.79 -16.19
N TRP A 217 1.36 -24.01 -15.40
CA TRP A 217 1.57 -23.28 -14.15
C TRP A 217 1.77 -21.76 -14.35
N GLN A 218 2.25 -21.34 -15.53
CA GLN A 218 2.36 -19.91 -15.87
C GLN A 218 0.97 -19.31 -16.14
N GLY A 219 0.07 -20.09 -16.74
CA GLY A 219 -1.34 -19.70 -16.88
C GLY A 219 -2.02 -19.59 -15.52
N ILE A 220 -1.79 -20.54 -14.63
CA ILE A 220 -2.29 -20.50 -13.24
C ILE A 220 -1.81 -19.24 -12.52
N LEU A 221 -0.51 -18.96 -12.52
CA LEU A 221 0.05 -17.78 -11.86
C LEU A 221 -0.45 -16.47 -12.50
N LEU A 222 -0.58 -16.44 -13.83
CA LEU A 222 -1.16 -15.28 -14.53
C LEU A 222 -2.60 -15.03 -14.06
N GLY A 223 -3.43 -16.07 -14.03
CA GLY A 223 -4.81 -15.99 -13.54
C GLY A 223 -4.89 -15.56 -12.08
N ILE A 224 -4.09 -16.14 -11.19
CA ILE A 224 -4.03 -15.77 -9.76
C ILE A 224 -3.62 -14.30 -9.60
N GLY A 225 -2.57 -13.85 -10.30
CA GLY A 225 -2.14 -12.46 -10.20
C GLY A 225 -3.23 -11.47 -10.65
N ILE A 226 -3.94 -11.76 -11.75
CA ILE A 226 -5.07 -10.94 -12.21
C ILE A 226 -6.22 -10.99 -11.18
N ALA A 227 -6.53 -12.15 -10.61
CA ALA A 227 -7.55 -12.32 -9.57
C ALA A 227 -7.25 -11.46 -8.32
N ILE A 228 -5.99 -11.45 -7.87
CA ILE A 228 -5.56 -10.62 -6.74
C ILE A 228 -5.67 -9.13 -7.09
N LEU A 229 -5.29 -8.70 -8.32
CA LEU A 229 -5.48 -7.31 -8.76
C LEU A 229 -6.95 -6.90 -8.75
N ALA A 230 -7.84 -7.74 -9.27
CA ALA A 230 -9.27 -7.48 -9.30
C ALA A 230 -9.88 -7.34 -7.89
N ASN A 231 -9.33 -8.07 -6.90
CA ASN A 231 -9.78 -8.06 -5.51
C ASN A 231 -8.99 -7.12 -4.60
N SER A 232 -8.00 -6.36 -5.12
CA SER A 232 -7.22 -5.37 -4.35
C SER A 232 -7.31 -3.98 -4.94
N ARG A 233 -7.02 -3.84 -6.23
CA ARG A 233 -6.95 -2.58 -6.98
C ARG A 233 -7.62 -2.73 -8.34
N PRO A 234 -8.96 -2.78 -8.42
CA PRO A 234 -9.66 -3.12 -9.66
C PRO A 234 -9.38 -2.12 -10.79
N TYR A 235 -9.31 -0.81 -10.51
CA TYR A 235 -9.04 0.21 -11.53
C TYR A 235 -7.61 0.12 -12.08
N GLU A 236 -6.62 0.22 -11.21
CA GLU A 236 -5.20 0.15 -11.59
C GLU A 236 -4.84 -1.22 -12.17
N GLY A 237 -5.45 -2.28 -11.61
CA GLY A 237 -5.31 -3.65 -12.10
C GLY A 237 -5.86 -3.82 -13.51
N LEU A 238 -7.01 -3.23 -13.82
CA LEU A 238 -7.57 -3.26 -15.18
C LEU A 238 -6.63 -2.58 -16.18
N ILE A 239 -6.18 -1.35 -15.88
CA ILE A 239 -5.26 -0.61 -16.75
C ILE A 239 -3.93 -1.35 -16.94
N PHE A 240 -3.41 -1.95 -15.86
CA PHE A 240 -2.22 -2.82 -15.91
C PHE A 240 -2.42 -4.03 -16.83
N CYS A 241 -3.60 -4.64 -16.83
CA CYS A 241 -3.91 -5.83 -17.62
C CYS A 241 -4.12 -5.53 -19.12
N ILE A 242 -4.43 -4.31 -19.53
CA ILE A 242 -4.63 -3.95 -20.96
C ILE A 242 -3.38 -4.28 -21.80
N PRO A 243 -2.19 -3.73 -21.53
CA PRO A 243 -1.00 -4.07 -22.32
C PRO A 243 -0.58 -5.55 -22.16
N VAL A 244 -0.82 -6.16 -20.99
CA VAL A 244 -0.58 -7.59 -20.76
C VAL A 244 -1.46 -8.45 -21.67
N GLY A 245 -2.75 -8.17 -21.72
CA GLY A 245 -3.72 -8.86 -22.60
C GLY A 245 -3.40 -8.67 -24.08
N PHE A 246 -3.00 -7.46 -24.48
CA PHE A 246 -2.56 -7.19 -25.84
C PHE A 246 -1.34 -8.04 -26.24
N LEU A 247 -0.32 -8.12 -25.39
CA LEU A 247 0.87 -8.92 -25.66
C LEU A 247 0.56 -10.41 -25.68
N LEU A 248 -0.32 -10.88 -24.78
CA LEU A 248 -0.78 -12.26 -24.75
C LEU A 248 -1.57 -12.61 -26.02
N GLY A 249 -2.49 -11.73 -26.46
CA GLY A 249 -3.24 -11.89 -27.70
C GLY A 249 -2.32 -11.97 -28.93
N ARG A 250 -1.32 -11.09 -29.03
CA ARG A 250 -0.32 -11.16 -30.11
C ARG A 250 0.48 -12.47 -30.08
N TRP A 251 0.81 -12.95 -28.89
CA TRP A 251 1.50 -14.24 -28.75
C TRP A 251 0.62 -15.40 -29.24
N VAL A 252 -0.66 -15.43 -28.90
CA VAL A 252 -1.63 -16.44 -29.35
C VAL A 252 -1.74 -16.41 -30.89
N ILE A 253 -2.00 -15.22 -31.48
CA ILE A 253 -2.12 -15.04 -32.94
C ILE A 253 -0.85 -15.48 -33.67
N GLY A 254 0.33 -15.15 -33.12
CA GLY A 254 1.60 -15.57 -33.70
C GLY A 254 1.79 -17.09 -33.73
N LYS A 255 1.21 -17.82 -32.76
CA LYS A 255 1.24 -19.29 -32.73
C LYS A 255 0.23 -19.94 -33.69
N THR A 256 -0.94 -19.31 -33.91
CA THR A 256 -1.95 -19.80 -34.85
C THR A 256 -1.50 -19.66 -36.30
N LYS A 257 -0.86 -18.56 -36.69
CA LYS A 257 -0.35 -18.31 -38.06
C LYS A 257 0.74 -19.31 -38.49
N SER A 258 1.34 -20.06 -37.59
CA SER A 258 2.37 -21.06 -37.93
C SER A 258 1.82 -22.41 -38.45
N GLY A 259 0.57 -22.45 -38.86
CA GLY A 259 -0.03 -23.59 -39.62
C GLY A 259 -0.35 -24.84 -38.77
N ARG A 260 -0.26 -24.78 -37.47
CA ARG A 260 -0.66 -25.87 -36.57
C ARG A 260 -2.10 -25.63 -36.10
N CYS A 261 -3.00 -26.61 -36.35
CA CYS A 261 -4.32 -26.63 -35.74
C CYS A 261 -4.26 -26.24 -34.28
N TRP A 262 -5.18 -25.39 -33.83
CA TRP A 262 -5.30 -24.79 -32.48
C TRP A 262 -4.08 -25.08 -31.59
N PRO A 263 -3.23 -24.10 -31.31
CA PRO A 263 -1.94 -24.39 -30.71
C PRO A 263 -2.17 -24.92 -29.29
N GLN A 264 -2.07 -26.23 -29.11
CA GLN A 264 -2.15 -26.87 -27.78
C GLN A 264 -1.41 -26.10 -26.69
N PRO A 265 -0.23 -25.47 -26.95
CA PRO A 265 0.44 -24.64 -25.93
C PRO A 265 -0.36 -23.41 -25.51
N ALA A 266 -1.12 -22.77 -26.40
CA ALA A 266 -1.93 -21.60 -26.05
C ALA A 266 -3.15 -22.02 -25.22
N LEU A 267 -3.83 -23.09 -25.59
CA LEU A 267 -4.98 -23.60 -24.85
C LEU A 267 -4.58 -24.04 -23.43
N ARG A 268 -3.43 -24.74 -23.28
CA ARG A 268 -2.90 -25.16 -21.97
C ARG A 268 -2.63 -23.99 -21.03
N VAL A 269 -2.34 -22.81 -21.55
CA VAL A 269 -2.11 -21.58 -20.76
C VAL A 269 -3.43 -20.84 -20.53
N LEU A 270 -4.24 -20.65 -21.56
CA LEU A 270 -5.45 -19.85 -21.48
C LEU A 270 -6.58 -20.50 -20.68
N PHE A 271 -6.68 -21.84 -20.72
CA PHE A 271 -7.71 -22.57 -19.98
C PHE A 271 -7.64 -22.31 -18.45
N PRO A 272 -6.50 -22.51 -17.75
CA PRO A 272 -6.44 -22.19 -16.33
C PRO A 272 -6.63 -20.69 -16.04
N VAL A 273 -6.18 -19.78 -16.90
CA VAL A 273 -6.50 -18.35 -16.77
C VAL A 273 -8.00 -18.14 -16.78
N PHE A 274 -8.70 -18.71 -17.78
CA PHE A 274 -10.15 -18.58 -17.90
C PHE A 274 -10.89 -19.12 -16.67
N VAL A 275 -10.53 -20.32 -16.20
CA VAL A 275 -11.17 -20.93 -15.01
C VAL A 275 -10.99 -20.07 -13.78
N ILE A 276 -9.77 -19.55 -13.54
CA ILE A 276 -9.48 -18.70 -12.38
C ILE A 276 -10.23 -17.36 -12.49
N LEU A 277 -10.27 -16.76 -13.67
CA LEU A 277 -11.00 -15.49 -13.86
C LEU A 277 -12.51 -15.68 -13.73
N LEU A 278 -13.06 -16.78 -14.23
CA LEU A 278 -14.48 -17.10 -14.04
C LEU A 278 -14.80 -17.26 -12.54
N ALA A 279 -14.01 -18.04 -11.81
CA ALA A 279 -14.16 -18.18 -10.36
C ALA A 279 -14.03 -16.84 -9.63
N THR A 280 -13.12 -15.97 -10.09
CA THR A 280 -12.94 -14.60 -9.55
C THR A 280 -14.18 -13.74 -9.77
N ILE A 281 -14.75 -13.75 -10.97
CA ILE A 281 -15.97 -12.98 -11.29
C ILE A 281 -17.15 -13.47 -10.43
N LEU A 282 -17.32 -14.79 -10.30
CA LEU A 282 -18.36 -15.37 -9.45
C LEU A 282 -18.17 -14.99 -7.98
N PHE A 283 -16.93 -15.06 -7.48
CA PHE A 283 -16.59 -14.65 -6.12
C PHE A 283 -16.87 -13.15 -5.88
N ILE A 284 -16.44 -12.27 -6.79
CA ILE A 284 -16.70 -10.82 -6.69
C ILE A 284 -18.21 -10.55 -6.69
N GLY A 285 -18.97 -11.20 -7.57
CA GLY A 285 -20.42 -11.06 -7.60
C GLY A 285 -21.07 -11.51 -6.29
N TYR A 286 -20.63 -12.65 -5.73
CA TYR A 286 -21.11 -13.14 -4.45
C TYR A 286 -20.71 -12.21 -3.29
N TYR A 287 -19.47 -11.75 -3.24
CA TYR A 287 -19.00 -10.77 -2.24
C TYR A 287 -19.80 -9.48 -2.28
N ASN A 288 -19.97 -8.90 -3.48
CA ASN A 288 -20.76 -7.70 -3.68
C ASN A 288 -22.20 -7.89 -3.19
N TRP A 289 -22.84 -9.00 -3.57
CA TRP A 289 -24.19 -9.31 -3.12
C TRP A 289 -24.29 -9.40 -1.60
N ARG A 290 -23.32 -10.04 -0.94
CA ARG A 290 -23.29 -10.14 0.53
C ARG A 290 -23.13 -8.80 1.24
N VAL A 291 -22.35 -7.86 0.63
CA VAL A 291 -22.06 -6.55 1.23
C VAL A 291 -23.10 -5.51 0.83
N THR A 292 -23.51 -5.46 -0.43
CA THR A 292 -24.34 -4.36 -0.97
C THR A 292 -25.79 -4.77 -1.32
N GLY A 293 -26.10 -6.06 -1.24
CA GLY A 293 -27.37 -6.61 -1.73
C GLY A 293 -27.46 -6.74 -3.25
N ASN A 294 -26.43 -6.30 -4.01
CA ASN A 294 -26.40 -6.34 -5.47
C ASN A 294 -25.07 -6.86 -6.00
N ALA A 295 -25.11 -7.97 -6.73
CA ALA A 295 -23.91 -8.63 -7.27
C ALA A 295 -23.07 -7.76 -8.21
N PHE A 296 -23.67 -6.76 -8.85
CA PHE A 296 -23.02 -5.86 -9.80
C PHE A 296 -22.59 -4.52 -9.19
N LEU A 297 -22.85 -4.28 -7.91
CA LEU A 297 -22.51 -3.03 -7.22
C LEU A 297 -21.31 -3.27 -6.28
N LEU A 298 -20.16 -2.71 -6.64
CA LEU A 298 -18.97 -2.77 -5.80
C LEU A 298 -19.20 -2.01 -4.48
N PRO A 299 -18.73 -2.52 -3.32
CA PRO A 299 -18.84 -1.81 -2.03
C PRO A 299 -18.26 -0.39 -2.08
N ILE A 300 -17.13 -0.19 -2.75
CA ILE A 300 -16.53 1.14 -2.92
C ILE A 300 -17.44 2.08 -3.73
N ALA A 301 -18.15 1.56 -4.74
CA ALA A 301 -19.08 2.37 -5.52
C ALA A 301 -20.33 2.72 -4.72
N GLN A 302 -20.81 1.82 -3.86
CA GLN A 302 -21.90 2.12 -2.92
C GLN A 302 -21.46 3.19 -1.91
N ALA A 303 -20.28 3.05 -1.30
CA ALA A 303 -19.74 4.05 -0.37
C ALA A 303 -19.62 5.42 -1.05
N SER A 304 -19.12 5.46 -2.28
CA SER A 304 -19.02 6.72 -3.04
C SER A 304 -20.40 7.36 -3.32
N ARG A 305 -21.42 6.55 -3.59
CA ARG A 305 -22.79 7.06 -3.79
C ARG A 305 -23.44 7.57 -2.50
N THR A 306 -23.05 6.99 -1.37
CA THR A 306 -23.64 7.30 -0.05
C THR A 306 -22.94 8.47 0.64
N TYR A 307 -21.62 8.57 0.49
CA TYR A 307 -20.79 9.48 1.30
C TYR A 307 -19.90 10.41 0.49
N ASP A 308 -19.37 10.02 -0.69
CA ASP A 308 -18.34 10.81 -1.35
C ASP A 308 -18.95 12.01 -2.11
N THR A 309 -18.59 13.23 -1.73
CA THR A 309 -18.83 14.42 -2.54
C THR A 309 -17.65 14.77 -3.46
N PRO A 310 -16.38 14.47 -3.11
CA PRO A 310 -15.27 14.64 -4.03
C PRO A 310 -15.36 13.62 -5.18
N ALA A 311 -14.99 14.04 -6.40
CA ALA A 311 -14.92 13.11 -7.51
C ALA A 311 -13.64 12.25 -7.43
N ASN A 312 -13.66 11.01 -7.90
CA ASN A 312 -12.51 10.10 -7.86
C ASN A 312 -11.54 10.28 -9.04
N PHE A 313 -12.00 10.91 -10.13
CA PHE A 313 -11.23 11.12 -11.34
C PHE A 313 -11.27 12.57 -11.81
N ILE A 314 -10.19 13.01 -12.42
CA ILE A 314 -10.01 14.41 -12.87
C ILE A 314 -11.07 14.89 -13.88
N TRP A 315 -11.77 14.00 -14.56
CA TRP A 315 -12.85 14.35 -15.52
C TRP A 315 -14.24 14.35 -14.91
N GLN A 316 -14.42 13.81 -13.71
CA GLN A 316 -15.71 13.80 -13.03
C GLN A 316 -16.03 15.17 -12.42
N LYS A 317 -17.30 15.47 -12.25
CA LYS A 317 -17.74 16.61 -11.44
C LYS A 317 -17.92 16.14 -9.99
N PRO A 318 -17.59 16.97 -9.01
CA PRO A 318 -17.95 16.71 -7.62
C PRO A 318 -19.46 16.52 -7.49
N ALA A 319 -19.90 15.63 -6.62
CA ALA A 319 -21.32 15.52 -6.27
C ALA A 319 -21.80 16.78 -5.53
N PRO A 320 -23.10 17.05 -5.45
CA PRO A 320 -23.63 18.07 -4.56
C PRO A 320 -23.15 17.87 -3.12
N MET A 321 -23.07 18.93 -2.34
CA MET A 321 -22.78 18.82 -0.91
C MET A 321 -23.88 18.00 -0.25
N MET A 322 -23.49 17.12 0.68
CA MET A 322 -24.38 16.27 1.44
C MET A 322 -24.36 16.71 2.90
N HIS A 323 -25.44 16.44 3.60
CA HIS A 323 -25.49 16.58 5.05
C HIS A 323 -25.24 15.22 5.70
N TYR A 324 -24.40 15.20 6.74
CA TYR A 324 -24.00 13.99 7.44
C TYR A 324 -24.46 14.02 8.90
N ASN A 325 -24.74 12.86 9.48
CA ASN A 325 -24.95 12.76 10.93
C ASN A 325 -23.66 12.99 11.73
N ASN A 326 -22.52 12.83 11.06
CA ASN A 326 -21.18 12.96 11.63
C ASN A 326 -20.52 14.24 11.09
N PRO A 327 -20.32 15.27 11.95
CA PRO A 327 -19.73 16.57 11.53
C PRO A 327 -18.33 16.44 10.91
N GLU A 328 -17.50 15.51 11.40
CA GLU A 328 -16.14 15.33 10.84
C GLU A 328 -16.22 14.75 9.42
N MET A 329 -17.20 13.90 9.11
CA MET A 329 -17.45 13.45 7.74
C MET A 329 -17.94 14.59 6.85
N GLU A 330 -18.73 15.52 7.38
CA GLU A 330 -19.18 16.70 6.64
C GLU A 330 -17.98 17.58 6.23
N VAL A 331 -17.11 17.90 7.17
CA VAL A 331 -15.87 18.67 6.88
C VAL A 331 -14.95 17.90 5.92
N PHE A 332 -14.75 16.60 6.16
CA PHE A 332 -13.85 15.80 5.31
C PHE A 332 -14.32 15.70 3.86
N TYR A 333 -15.61 15.39 3.64
CA TYR A 333 -16.13 15.18 2.29
C TYR A 333 -16.51 16.48 1.59
N ASN A 334 -17.13 17.43 2.29
CA ASN A 334 -17.61 18.67 1.68
C ASN A 334 -16.53 19.75 1.53
N GLU A 335 -15.51 19.75 2.40
CA GLU A 335 -14.45 20.77 2.39
C GLU A 335 -13.12 20.19 1.93
N TYR A 336 -12.43 19.42 2.81
CA TYR A 336 -11.09 18.91 2.55
C TYR A 336 -10.99 18.09 1.25
N GLY A 337 -11.92 17.16 1.03
CA GLY A 337 -11.93 16.32 -0.17
C GLY A 337 -12.17 17.14 -1.45
N ARG A 338 -12.95 18.21 -1.38
CA ARG A 338 -13.28 19.07 -2.53
C ARG A 338 -12.19 20.07 -2.87
N GLU A 339 -11.40 20.53 -1.90
CA GLU A 339 -10.26 21.44 -2.17
C GLU A 339 -9.25 20.83 -3.17
N ASN A 340 -9.02 19.53 -3.09
CA ASN A 340 -8.20 18.81 -4.06
C ASN A 340 -8.78 18.78 -5.49
N TYR A 341 -10.00 19.29 -5.65
CA TYR A 341 -10.82 19.22 -6.87
C TYR A 341 -10.98 20.52 -7.62
N LEU A 342 -10.59 21.64 -7.04
CA LEU A 342 -10.66 22.89 -7.75
C LEU A 342 -9.91 22.75 -9.09
N ARG A 343 -10.65 22.74 -10.20
CA ARG A 343 -10.12 22.52 -11.56
C ARG A 343 -9.38 23.74 -12.10
N THR A 344 -8.58 24.37 -11.27
CA THR A 344 -7.67 25.41 -11.71
C THR A 344 -6.36 24.78 -12.17
N TRP A 345 -5.69 25.43 -13.11
CA TRP A 345 -4.37 25.00 -13.57
C TRP A 345 -3.35 24.89 -12.42
N ASN A 346 -3.46 25.76 -11.43
CA ASN A 346 -2.58 25.74 -10.25
C ASN A 346 -2.84 24.53 -9.35
N THR A 347 -4.11 24.16 -9.10
CA THR A 347 -4.46 22.97 -8.32
C THR A 347 -4.01 21.70 -9.04
N LEU A 348 -4.21 21.62 -10.36
CA LEU A 348 -3.73 20.47 -11.14
C LEU A 348 -2.21 20.31 -11.05
N LYS A 349 -1.45 21.40 -11.19
CA LYS A 349 0.01 21.37 -11.02
C LYS A 349 0.41 20.93 -9.62
N SER A 350 -0.26 21.45 -8.59
CA SER A 350 0.02 21.08 -7.19
C SER A 350 -0.21 19.60 -6.93
N VAL A 351 -1.35 19.05 -7.35
CA VAL A 351 -1.67 17.62 -7.20
C VAL A 351 -0.68 16.74 -7.98
N CYS A 352 -0.32 17.14 -9.21
CA CYS A 352 0.69 16.41 -9.99
C CYS A 352 2.08 16.45 -9.30
N ALA A 353 2.48 17.61 -8.78
CA ALA A 353 3.75 17.75 -8.04
C ALA A 353 3.74 16.90 -6.76
N GLN A 354 2.64 16.88 -6.00
CA GLN A 354 2.48 16.02 -4.83
C GLN A 354 2.59 14.54 -5.17
N LYS A 355 1.95 14.09 -6.24
CA LYS A 355 2.02 12.70 -6.70
C LYS A 355 3.43 12.27 -7.04
N LEU A 356 4.14 13.09 -7.81
CA LEU A 356 5.55 12.84 -8.16
C LEU A 356 6.43 12.83 -6.91
N TYR A 357 6.28 13.81 -6.04
CA TYR A 357 7.04 13.93 -4.80
C TYR A 357 6.82 12.71 -3.88
N ARG A 358 5.58 12.32 -3.64
CA ARG A 358 5.24 11.17 -2.80
C ARG A 358 5.76 9.86 -3.38
N CYS A 359 5.60 9.64 -4.70
CA CYS A 359 6.16 8.46 -5.36
C CYS A 359 7.69 8.46 -5.31
N GLN A 360 8.35 9.60 -5.50
CA GLN A 360 9.79 9.70 -5.39
C GLN A 360 10.27 9.29 -3.99
N ILE A 361 9.68 9.82 -2.95
CA ILE A 361 10.06 9.52 -1.56
C ILE A 361 9.88 8.02 -1.27
N VAL A 362 8.75 7.45 -1.62
CA VAL A 362 8.43 6.06 -1.30
C VAL A 362 9.29 5.07 -2.07
N PHE A 363 9.53 5.29 -3.36
CA PHE A 363 10.17 4.27 -4.21
C PHE A 363 11.63 4.54 -4.54
N THR A 364 12.03 5.79 -4.72
CA THR A 364 13.28 6.09 -5.43
C THR A 364 14.25 7.03 -4.72
N TRP A 365 13.79 7.80 -3.72
CA TRP A 365 14.65 8.69 -2.96
C TRP A 365 15.69 7.90 -2.13
N PRO A 366 16.94 8.35 -2.01
CA PRO A 366 17.58 9.48 -2.69
C PRO A 366 18.24 9.12 -4.04
N GLY A 367 18.08 7.89 -4.53
CA GLY A 367 18.87 7.34 -5.63
C GLY A 367 18.43 7.75 -7.05
N LEU A 368 17.21 8.29 -7.24
CA LEU A 368 16.67 8.55 -8.58
C LEU A 368 17.55 9.43 -9.45
N TRP A 369 18.03 10.53 -8.88
CA TRP A 369 18.82 11.52 -9.63
C TRP A 369 20.13 10.94 -10.21
N LEU A 370 20.72 9.99 -9.51
CA LEU A 370 21.96 9.34 -9.94
C LEU A 370 21.76 8.32 -11.06
N VAL A 371 20.54 7.81 -11.23
CA VAL A 371 20.22 6.82 -12.29
C VAL A 371 19.73 7.48 -13.57
N LEU A 372 19.40 8.78 -13.57
CA LEU A 372 18.86 9.48 -14.74
C LEU A 372 19.67 9.24 -16.03
N PRO A 373 21.02 9.34 -16.03
CA PRO A 373 21.80 9.06 -17.23
C PRO A 373 21.63 7.62 -17.75
N GLY A 374 21.35 6.67 -16.84
CA GLY A 374 21.10 5.27 -17.18
C GLY A 374 19.71 5.02 -17.77
N LEU A 375 18.71 5.85 -17.47
CA LEU A 375 17.32 5.66 -17.93
C LEU A 375 17.22 5.70 -19.46
N PHE A 376 17.97 6.55 -20.10
CA PHE A 376 18.03 6.63 -21.56
C PHE A 376 18.35 5.28 -22.21
N PHE A 377 19.25 4.51 -21.60
CA PHE A 377 19.63 3.19 -22.09
C PHE A 377 18.60 2.11 -21.81
N VAL A 378 17.77 2.28 -20.75
CA VAL A 378 16.67 1.36 -20.44
C VAL A 378 15.65 1.39 -21.58
N TYR A 379 15.28 2.56 -22.07
CA TYR A 379 14.36 2.71 -23.21
C TYR A 379 14.89 2.04 -24.49
N ARG A 380 16.21 2.06 -24.71
CA ARG A 380 16.85 1.41 -25.87
C ARG A 380 16.83 -0.12 -25.80
N ASP A 381 16.70 -0.71 -24.61
CA ASP A 381 16.60 -2.15 -24.44
C ASP A 381 15.19 -2.64 -24.84
N ARG A 382 15.12 -3.36 -25.99
CA ARG A 382 13.84 -3.86 -26.55
C ARG A 382 13.04 -4.72 -25.56
N ARG A 383 13.73 -5.42 -24.63
CA ARG A 383 13.08 -6.27 -23.63
C ARG A 383 12.32 -5.45 -22.58
N TRP A 384 12.80 -4.23 -22.30
CA TRP A 384 12.21 -3.34 -21.30
C TRP A 384 11.10 -2.46 -21.85
N ARG A 385 11.00 -2.26 -23.17
CA ARG A 385 9.96 -1.40 -23.78
C ARG A 385 8.56 -1.80 -23.35
N PHE A 386 8.28 -3.11 -23.33
CA PHE A 386 6.96 -3.58 -22.88
C PHE A 386 6.70 -3.23 -21.40
N LEU A 387 7.66 -3.46 -20.51
CA LEU A 387 7.54 -3.11 -19.09
C LEU A 387 7.36 -1.60 -18.91
N LEU A 388 8.05 -0.79 -19.71
CA LEU A 388 7.87 0.67 -19.70
C LEU A 388 6.49 1.10 -20.19
N VAL A 389 5.89 0.39 -21.15
CA VAL A 389 4.49 0.63 -21.58
C VAL A 389 3.52 0.32 -20.44
N VAL A 390 3.70 -0.80 -19.72
CA VAL A 390 2.88 -1.14 -18.55
C VAL A 390 3.04 -0.09 -17.45
N LEU A 391 4.27 0.32 -17.17
CA LEU A 391 4.57 1.37 -16.20
C LEU A 391 3.86 2.68 -16.57
N LEU A 392 4.02 3.12 -17.82
CA LEU A 392 3.41 4.36 -18.32
C LEU A 392 1.88 4.31 -18.22
N ALA A 393 1.25 3.18 -18.58
CA ALA A 393 -0.19 3.03 -18.51
C ALA A 393 -0.72 3.22 -17.08
N VAL A 394 -0.07 2.56 -16.10
CA VAL A 394 -0.48 2.67 -14.68
C VAL A 394 -0.15 4.06 -14.10
N VAL A 395 0.97 4.66 -14.49
CA VAL A 395 1.31 6.03 -14.08
C VAL A 395 0.29 7.04 -14.64
N LEU A 396 -0.11 6.92 -15.90
CA LEU A 396 -1.16 7.77 -16.47
C LEU A 396 -2.51 7.56 -15.77
N ALA A 397 -2.86 6.31 -15.46
CA ALA A 397 -4.04 5.99 -14.65
C ALA A 397 -3.97 6.64 -13.26
N PHE A 398 -2.83 6.60 -12.60
CA PHE A 398 -2.60 7.27 -11.32
C PHE A 398 -2.78 8.79 -11.42
N PHE A 399 -2.27 9.43 -12.48
CA PHE A 399 -2.48 10.86 -12.70
C PHE A 399 -3.94 11.21 -12.99
N ALA A 400 -4.70 10.27 -13.50
CA ALA A 400 -6.14 10.43 -13.76
C ALA A 400 -7.01 10.38 -12.48
N THR A 401 -6.53 9.77 -11.41
CA THR A 401 -7.20 9.80 -10.09
C THR A 401 -6.94 11.15 -9.42
N THR A 402 -7.62 11.42 -8.34
CA THR A 402 -7.47 12.69 -7.62
C THR A 402 -6.59 12.55 -6.39
N TRP A 403 -6.72 11.46 -5.67
CA TRP A 403 -5.94 11.19 -4.47
C TRP A 403 -4.46 10.90 -4.80
N PRO A 404 -3.50 11.52 -4.09
CA PRO A 404 -2.07 11.41 -4.41
C PRO A 404 -1.36 10.26 -3.68
N ASN A 405 -2.00 9.10 -3.54
CA ASN A 405 -1.50 7.99 -2.73
C ASN A 405 -0.52 7.09 -3.51
N PRO A 406 0.76 6.96 -3.10
CA PRO A 406 1.78 6.22 -3.86
C PRO A 406 1.46 4.74 -4.08
N HIS A 407 0.68 4.10 -3.20
CA HIS A 407 0.31 2.70 -3.35
C HIS A 407 -0.68 2.44 -4.51
N TYR A 408 -1.18 3.48 -5.20
CA TYR A 408 -1.95 3.32 -6.44
C TYR A 408 -1.07 2.81 -7.60
N VAL A 409 0.24 3.08 -7.56
CA VAL A 409 1.18 2.49 -8.53
C VAL A 409 1.77 1.14 -8.07
N ALA A 410 1.27 0.56 -6.98
CA ALA A 410 1.74 -0.70 -6.44
C ALA A 410 1.84 -1.86 -7.47
N PRO A 411 0.89 -2.07 -8.40
CA PRO A 411 1.01 -3.13 -9.40
C PRO A 411 2.29 -3.07 -10.23
N VAL A 412 2.89 -1.90 -10.37
CA VAL A 412 4.13 -1.68 -11.14
C VAL A 412 5.36 -1.42 -10.26
N ALA A 413 5.28 -1.60 -8.94
CA ALA A 413 6.42 -1.44 -8.04
C ALA A 413 7.62 -2.30 -8.47
N CYS A 414 7.38 -3.54 -8.91
CA CYS A 414 8.41 -4.42 -9.44
C CYS A 414 9.12 -3.84 -10.69
N ILE A 415 8.41 -3.07 -11.52
CA ILE A 415 9.00 -2.39 -12.69
C ILE A 415 9.81 -1.19 -12.21
N LEU A 416 9.35 -0.41 -11.23
CA LEU A 416 10.07 0.76 -10.71
C LEU A 416 11.44 0.36 -10.17
N PHE A 417 11.52 -0.63 -9.27
CA PHE A 417 12.79 -1.15 -8.79
C PHE A 417 13.61 -1.81 -9.90
N GLY A 418 12.96 -2.49 -10.84
CA GLY A 418 13.60 -3.08 -12.01
C GLY A 418 14.25 -2.02 -12.91
N VAL A 419 13.56 -0.92 -13.22
CA VAL A 419 14.08 0.21 -14.00
C VAL A 419 15.27 0.84 -13.30
N MET A 420 15.18 1.04 -11.98
CA MET A 420 16.29 1.59 -11.20
C MET A 420 17.57 0.73 -11.32
N VAL A 421 17.48 -0.58 -11.07
CA VAL A 421 18.65 -1.44 -11.18
C VAL A 421 19.11 -1.68 -12.61
N GLN A 422 18.22 -1.62 -13.60
CA GLN A 422 18.59 -1.67 -15.02
C GLN A 422 19.33 -0.39 -15.44
N ALA A 423 18.90 0.77 -14.97
CA ALA A 423 19.62 2.02 -15.17
C ALA A 423 21.01 1.98 -14.50
N MET A 424 21.11 1.48 -13.26
CA MET A 424 22.39 1.24 -12.57
C MET A 424 23.29 0.31 -13.37
N ARG A 425 22.73 -0.76 -13.96
CA ARG A 425 23.48 -1.71 -14.80
C ARG A 425 24.06 -1.04 -16.04
N HIS A 426 23.30 -0.17 -16.69
CA HIS A 426 23.79 0.59 -17.83
C HIS A 426 24.78 1.69 -17.43
N LEU A 427 24.50 2.39 -16.32
CA LEU A 427 25.37 3.40 -15.74
C LEU A 427 26.78 2.85 -15.50
N ARG A 428 26.91 1.62 -14.98
CA ARG A 428 28.23 0.98 -14.73
C ARG A 428 29.14 0.86 -15.97
N ARG A 429 28.59 1.00 -17.17
CA ARG A 429 29.40 0.97 -18.42
C ARG A 429 30.00 2.33 -18.77
N ILE A 430 29.54 3.40 -18.08
CA ILE A 430 30.03 4.75 -18.35
C ILE A 430 31.39 4.93 -17.68
N SER A 431 32.37 5.26 -18.49
CA SER A 431 33.70 5.71 -18.05
C SER A 431 33.92 7.12 -18.55
N LEU A 432 34.54 7.96 -17.73
CA LEU A 432 34.93 9.31 -18.08
C LEU A 432 36.41 9.48 -17.75
N TRP A 433 37.19 9.94 -18.72
CA TRP A 433 38.67 10.04 -18.62
C TRP A 433 39.33 8.74 -18.12
N LYS A 434 38.91 7.59 -18.66
CA LYS A 434 39.39 6.24 -18.26
C LYS A 434 39.10 5.87 -16.78
N ARG A 435 38.24 6.64 -16.07
CA ARG A 435 37.80 6.34 -14.70
C ARG A 435 36.42 5.68 -14.70
N PRO A 436 36.19 4.64 -13.92
CA PRO A 436 34.90 3.91 -13.89
C PRO A 436 33.84 4.65 -13.05
N ILE A 437 33.55 5.89 -13.42
CA ILE A 437 32.63 6.79 -12.68
C ILE A 437 31.23 6.18 -12.56
N GLY A 438 30.73 5.55 -13.61
CA GLY A 438 29.43 4.93 -13.58
C GLY A 438 29.32 3.77 -12.59
N ALA A 439 30.40 3.01 -12.38
CA ALA A 439 30.43 1.97 -11.35
C ALA A 439 30.41 2.58 -9.95
N ALA A 440 31.17 3.64 -9.73
CA ALA A 440 31.18 4.35 -8.44
C ALA A 440 29.82 4.96 -8.10
N LEU A 441 29.15 5.64 -9.05
CA LEU A 441 27.80 6.17 -8.87
C LEU A 441 26.76 5.07 -8.60
N SER A 442 26.85 3.93 -9.30
CA SER A 442 25.98 2.78 -9.05
C SER A 442 26.12 2.25 -7.61
N ARG A 443 27.32 2.25 -7.04
CA ARG A 443 27.60 1.86 -5.66
C ARG A 443 27.13 2.94 -4.66
N ALA A 444 27.31 4.20 -5.01
CA ALA A 444 26.84 5.33 -4.21
C ALA A 444 25.33 5.29 -3.98
N ILE A 445 24.54 4.86 -4.98
CA ILE A 445 23.08 4.68 -4.83
C ILE A 445 22.74 3.68 -3.72
N VAL A 446 23.44 2.53 -3.70
CA VAL A 446 23.21 1.51 -2.65
C VAL A 446 23.58 2.07 -1.27
N LEU A 447 24.71 2.77 -1.19
CA LEU A 447 25.17 3.36 0.05
C LEU A 447 24.21 4.44 0.58
N LEU A 448 23.72 5.30 -0.30
CA LEU A 448 22.72 6.33 0.06
C LEU A 448 21.42 5.72 0.59
N LEU A 449 20.95 4.63 -0.01
CA LEU A 449 19.73 3.95 0.48
C LEU A 449 19.97 3.30 1.85
N VAL A 450 21.16 2.76 2.10
CA VAL A 450 21.50 2.22 3.43
C VAL A 450 21.58 3.34 4.47
N ILE A 451 22.18 4.48 4.12
CA ILE A 451 22.27 5.65 5.00
C ILE A 451 20.88 6.20 5.31
N ASP A 452 20.01 6.34 4.31
CA ASP A 452 18.62 6.80 4.46
C ASP A 452 17.86 5.95 5.49
N VAL A 453 18.00 4.62 5.41
CA VAL A 453 17.37 3.69 6.36
C VAL A 453 18.03 3.72 7.73
N ALA A 454 19.35 3.86 7.80
CA ALA A 454 20.06 3.96 9.07
C ALA A 454 19.69 5.24 9.82
N GLN A 455 19.58 6.37 9.13
CA GLN A 455 19.09 7.63 9.70
C GLN A 455 17.67 7.45 10.26
N PHE A 456 16.80 6.80 9.51
CA PHE A 456 15.47 6.44 9.98
C PHE A 456 15.49 5.61 11.27
N ALA A 457 16.25 4.54 11.28
CA ALA A 457 16.35 3.66 12.44
C ALA A 457 16.94 4.38 13.68
N ALA A 458 17.85 5.34 13.45
CA ALA A 458 18.47 6.09 14.54
C ALA A 458 17.58 7.19 15.14
N THR A 459 16.72 7.81 14.32
CA THR A 459 15.92 8.96 14.77
C THR A 459 14.52 8.59 15.22
N GLY A 460 14.06 7.37 14.95
CA GLY A 460 12.67 6.95 15.15
C GLY A 460 11.66 7.75 14.31
N TYR A 461 12.15 8.70 13.52
CA TYR A 461 11.36 9.53 12.63
C TYR A 461 11.29 8.86 11.26
N GLY A 462 10.07 8.42 10.89
CA GLY A 462 10.17 8.16 9.72
C GLY A 462 9.36 7.58 8.73
N ASP A 463 8.19 7.47 8.76
CA ASP A 463 7.46 7.42 7.52
C ASP A 463 7.49 8.82 6.89
N PRO A 464 8.17 9.01 5.74
CA PRO A 464 8.21 10.31 5.06
C PRO A 464 6.82 10.83 4.67
N MET A 465 5.82 9.96 4.75
CA MET A 465 4.41 10.29 4.49
C MET A 465 3.63 10.65 5.75
N GLY A 466 4.20 10.38 6.93
CA GLY A 466 3.52 10.56 8.21
C GLY A 466 2.37 9.57 8.46
N TRP A 467 2.28 8.48 7.66
CA TRP A 467 1.16 7.55 7.70
C TRP A 467 1.48 6.22 8.43
N GLY A 468 2.69 6.03 8.84
CA GLY A 468 3.12 4.80 9.51
C GLY A 468 3.65 5.07 10.91
N GLY A 469 3.09 4.37 11.89
CA GLY A 469 3.61 4.33 13.26
C GLY A 469 3.23 5.49 14.19
N GLY A 470 2.61 6.57 13.67
CA GLY A 470 2.17 7.70 14.48
C GLY A 470 0.95 7.41 15.34
N GLY A 471 0.02 6.61 14.83
CA GLY A 471 -1.21 6.19 15.49
C GLY A 471 -2.00 7.31 16.19
N LEU A 472 -3.20 7.01 16.58
CA LEU A 472 -3.99 7.87 17.46
C LEU A 472 -3.54 7.63 18.90
N TRP A 473 -2.44 8.25 19.32
CA TRP A 473 -1.80 7.95 20.62
C TRP A 473 -2.73 8.16 21.80
N GLN A 474 -3.61 9.15 21.76
CA GLN A 474 -4.60 9.41 22.79
C GLN A 474 -5.60 8.26 22.89
N ARG A 475 -6.17 7.83 21.76
CA ARG A 475 -7.06 6.67 21.67
C ARG A 475 -6.36 5.39 22.17
N VAL A 476 -5.08 5.21 21.82
CA VAL A 476 -4.27 4.06 22.26
C VAL A 476 -4.05 4.07 23.76
N GLN A 477 -3.84 5.24 24.37
CA GLN A 477 -3.73 5.36 25.84
C GLN A 477 -5.02 4.94 26.54
N ILE A 478 -6.16 5.46 26.12
CA ILE A 478 -7.47 5.05 26.64
C ILE A 478 -7.68 3.55 26.46
N GLN A 479 -7.39 3.03 25.28
CA GLN A 479 -7.54 1.60 24.99
C GLN A 479 -6.65 0.73 25.91
N ARG A 480 -5.42 1.14 26.19
CA ARG A 480 -4.52 0.44 27.13
C ARG A 480 -5.06 0.49 28.57
N GLN A 481 -5.51 1.64 29.02
CA GLN A 481 -6.11 1.84 30.34
C GLN A 481 -7.34 0.95 30.54
N LEU A 482 -8.27 0.98 29.60
CA LEU A 482 -9.52 0.21 29.69
C LEU A 482 -9.31 -1.29 29.47
N ASN A 483 -8.29 -1.68 28.68
CA ASN A 483 -7.91 -3.10 28.58
C ASN A 483 -7.38 -3.66 29.90
N ALA A 484 -6.72 -2.85 30.72
CA ALA A 484 -6.25 -3.22 32.04
C ALA A 484 -7.37 -3.17 33.12
N THR A 485 -8.45 -2.45 32.85
CA THR A 485 -9.61 -2.33 33.75
C THR A 485 -10.55 -3.53 33.58
N PRO A 486 -11.04 -4.15 34.66
CA PRO A 486 -12.04 -5.23 34.60
C PRO A 486 -13.35 -4.77 33.98
N GLY A 487 -14.09 -5.72 33.38
CA GLY A 487 -15.40 -5.47 32.78
C GLY A 487 -15.34 -5.03 31.32
N LYS A 488 -16.51 -4.68 30.79
CA LYS A 488 -16.71 -4.13 29.45
C LYS A 488 -16.94 -2.63 29.54
N HIS A 489 -16.53 -1.89 28.52
CA HIS A 489 -16.55 -0.44 28.50
C HIS A 489 -17.24 0.11 27.25
N LEU A 490 -17.99 1.20 27.43
CA LEU A 490 -18.50 2.04 26.36
C LEU A 490 -17.80 3.39 26.47
N VAL A 491 -17.17 3.86 25.39
CA VAL A 491 -16.47 5.14 25.34
C VAL A 491 -17.21 6.05 24.36
N ILE A 492 -17.82 7.11 24.89
CA ILE A 492 -18.47 8.16 24.12
C ILE A 492 -17.40 9.22 23.86
N VAL A 493 -17.11 9.49 22.59
CA VAL A 493 -16.03 10.39 22.16
C VAL A 493 -16.63 11.74 21.81
N SER A 494 -16.17 12.77 22.49
CA SER A 494 -16.45 14.18 22.19
C SER A 494 -15.21 14.85 21.64
N TYR A 495 -15.33 15.45 20.45
CA TYR A 495 -14.23 16.13 19.78
C TYR A 495 -14.25 17.63 20.02
N SER A 496 -13.07 18.24 20.11
CA SER A 496 -12.94 19.68 20.18
C SER A 496 -13.13 20.33 18.81
N ASP A 497 -13.45 21.63 18.79
CA ASP A 497 -13.57 22.42 17.54
C ASP A 497 -12.26 22.45 16.70
N THR A 498 -11.14 22.09 17.30
CA THR A 498 -9.82 22.05 16.65
C THR A 498 -9.41 20.64 16.23
N HIS A 499 -10.31 19.66 16.36
CA HIS A 499 -10.06 18.27 16.00
C HIS A 499 -9.67 18.10 14.53
N SER A 500 -8.71 17.23 14.29
CA SER A 500 -8.32 16.88 12.93
C SER A 500 -9.24 15.79 12.39
N VAL A 501 -9.97 16.09 11.33
CA VAL A 501 -10.84 15.10 10.64
C VAL A 501 -10.11 13.83 10.17
N HIS A 502 -8.78 13.82 10.21
CA HIS A 502 -7.97 12.63 9.91
C HIS A 502 -7.76 11.71 11.11
N GLU A 503 -8.11 12.14 12.32
CA GLU A 503 -7.83 11.46 13.58
C GLU A 503 -9.08 10.86 14.24
N GLU A 504 -9.98 10.29 13.44
CA GLU A 504 -11.23 9.68 13.91
C GLU A 504 -10.99 8.49 14.86
N TRP A 505 -11.62 8.51 16.04
CA TRP A 505 -11.46 7.47 17.05
C TRP A 505 -12.58 6.43 17.03
N VAL A 506 -13.73 6.74 16.44
CA VAL A 506 -14.92 5.88 16.45
C VAL A 506 -14.79 4.79 15.40
N TYR A 507 -14.05 3.75 15.75
CA TYR A 507 -13.94 2.51 14.98
C TYR A 507 -14.07 1.29 15.86
N ASN A 508 -14.89 0.33 15.42
CA ASN A 508 -15.16 -0.91 16.12
C ASN A 508 -14.81 -2.12 15.26
N GLY A 509 -14.65 -3.28 15.89
CA GLY A 509 -14.46 -4.56 15.21
C GLY A 509 -15.77 -5.09 14.60
N ALA A 510 -15.68 -6.28 14.04
CA ALA A 510 -16.81 -6.94 13.37
C ALA A 510 -17.95 -7.37 14.32
N ASP A 511 -17.64 -7.55 15.60
CA ASP A 511 -18.59 -7.83 16.68
C ASP A 511 -18.55 -6.69 17.70
N ILE A 512 -19.43 -5.70 17.51
CA ILE A 512 -19.50 -4.52 18.36
C ILE A 512 -19.96 -4.92 19.77
N ASP A 513 -21.03 -5.70 19.89
CA ASP A 513 -21.62 -6.09 21.17
C ASP A 513 -20.71 -7.01 21.98
N GLY A 514 -19.93 -7.86 21.32
CA GLY A 514 -18.95 -8.75 21.95
C GLY A 514 -17.66 -8.07 22.38
N SER A 515 -17.34 -6.89 21.84
CA SER A 515 -16.07 -6.19 22.09
C SER A 515 -15.91 -5.77 23.55
N LYS A 516 -14.69 -5.82 24.10
CA LYS A 516 -14.39 -5.33 25.46
C LYS A 516 -14.59 -3.81 25.56
N ILE A 517 -14.22 -3.06 24.50
CA ILE A 517 -14.36 -1.61 24.43
C ILE A 517 -15.14 -1.29 23.16
N VAL A 518 -16.24 -0.57 23.33
CA VAL A 518 -17.04 -0.01 22.24
C VAL A 518 -16.81 1.48 22.18
N TRP A 519 -16.47 1.97 20.99
CA TRP A 519 -16.26 3.39 20.71
C TRP A 519 -17.48 3.96 20.02
N ALA A 520 -18.02 5.02 20.55
CA ALA A 520 -19.21 5.68 20.01
C ALA A 520 -18.98 7.19 19.96
N ARG A 521 -19.64 7.85 19.04
CA ARG A 521 -19.63 9.31 18.93
C ARG A 521 -20.63 9.90 19.92
N ASP A 522 -20.28 11.03 20.49
CA ASP A 522 -21.22 11.91 21.18
C ASP A 522 -22.24 12.47 20.19
N MET A 523 -23.50 12.10 20.38
CA MET A 523 -24.63 12.50 19.54
C MET A 523 -25.65 13.35 20.32
N GLY A 524 -25.24 13.88 21.47
CA GLY A 524 -26.05 14.63 22.39
C GLY A 524 -26.78 13.76 23.42
N PRO A 525 -27.31 14.38 24.51
CA PRO A 525 -27.75 13.68 25.71
C PRO A 525 -28.82 12.62 25.46
N ASP A 526 -29.80 12.89 24.60
CA ASP A 526 -30.89 11.95 24.34
C ASP A 526 -30.45 10.68 23.63
N VAL A 527 -29.54 10.81 22.65
CA VAL A 527 -28.98 9.66 21.89
C VAL A 527 -27.98 8.91 22.73
N ASN A 528 -27.15 9.62 23.50
CA ASN A 528 -26.18 9.02 24.41
C ASN A 528 -26.88 8.20 25.52
N ALA A 529 -27.98 8.71 26.09
CA ALA A 529 -28.80 7.96 27.08
C ALA A 529 -29.36 6.67 26.48
N GLN A 530 -29.88 6.70 25.23
CA GLN A 530 -30.34 5.50 24.54
C GLN A 530 -29.20 4.49 24.32
N LEU A 531 -28.02 4.99 23.97
CA LEU A 531 -26.80 4.16 23.74
C LEU A 531 -26.35 3.50 25.04
N VAL A 532 -26.29 4.26 26.15
CA VAL A 532 -25.93 3.74 27.48
C VAL A 532 -26.97 2.72 27.95
N HIS A 533 -28.26 2.98 27.72
CA HIS A 533 -29.31 2.02 28.02
C HIS A 533 -29.22 0.72 27.21
N TYR A 534 -28.82 0.81 25.95
CA TYR A 534 -28.56 -0.38 25.11
C TYR A 534 -27.38 -1.21 25.68
N PHE A 535 -26.30 -0.56 26.07
CA PHE A 535 -25.09 -1.19 26.62
C PHE A 535 -25.03 -1.19 28.16
N LYS A 536 -26.15 -1.49 28.81
CA LYS A 536 -26.29 -1.47 30.29
C LYS A 536 -25.34 -2.41 31.04
N ASP A 537 -24.71 -3.37 30.34
CA ASP A 537 -23.70 -4.28 30.89
C ASP A 537 -22.26 -3.69 30.87
N ARG A 538 -22.10 -2.43 30.47
CA ARG A 538 -20.83 -1.75 30.31
C ARG A 538 -20.70 -0.54 31.23
N THR A 539 -19.48 -0.28 31.70
CA THR A 539 -19.16 1.01 32.30
C THR A 539 -19.04 2.04 31.18
N ALA A 540 -19.86 3.09 31.24
CA ALA A 540 -19.85 4.17 30.27
C ALA A 540 -18.84 5.27 30.67
N TRP A 541 -18.13 5.77 29.68
CA TRP A 541 -17.08 6.80 29.81
C TRP A 541 -17.30 7.88 28.75
N VAL A 542 -16.93 9.11 29.11
CA VAL A 542 -16.76 10.20 28.14
C VAL A 542 -15.27 10.43 27.91
N ALA A 543 -14.86 10.37 26.67
CA ALA A 543 -13.50 10.70 26.25
C ALA A 543 -13.52 12.03 25.51
N GLU A 544 -12.96 13.06 26.12
CA GLU A 544 -12.83 14.40 25.52
C GLU A 544 -11.42 14.59 24.99
N GLU A 545 -11.32 14.97 23.73
CA GLU A 545 -10.05 15.34 23.13
C GLU A 545 -9.73 16.81 23.47
N GLY A 546 -8.53 17.02 24.02
CA GLY A 546 -7.97 18.35 24.24
C GLY A 546 -6.63 18.52 23.52
N PRO A 547 -6.09 19.75 23.43
CA PRO A 547 -4.81 20.05 22.81
C PRO A 547 -3.66 19.31 23.56
N GLY A 548 -3.21 18.17 23.00
CA GLY A 548 -2.13 17.35 23.58
C GLY A 548 -2.50 16.58 24.85
N THR A 549 -3.76 16.55 25.24
CA THR A 549 -4.27 15.83 26.42
C THR A 549 -5.55 15.09 26.06
N VAL A 550 -5.89 14.09 26.85
CA VAL A 550 -7.19 13.41 26.75
C VAL A 550 -7.74 13.26 28.16
N SER A 551 -9.00 13.59 28.36
CA SER A 551 -9.72 13.25 29.60
C SER A 551 -10.55 11.99 29.38
N LEU A 552 -10.65 11.17 30.41
CA LEU A 552 -11.53 10.01 30.44
C LEU A 552 -12.28 10.05 31.78
N THR A 553 -13.54 10.44 31.72
CA THR A 553 -14.40 10.59 32.89
C THR A 553 -15.57 9.61 32.85
N PRO A 554 -16.09 9.13 33.99
CA PRO A 554 -17.32 8.36 33.98
C PRO A 554 -18.47 9.18 33.37
N TYR A 555 -19.28 8.52 32.54
CA TYR A 555 -20.51 9.15 32.01
C TYR A 555 -21.50 9.41 33.15
N SER A 556 -22.02 10.61 33.21
CA SER A 556 -23.18 10.98 34.06
C SER A 556 -24.31 11.52 33.17
N GLU A 557 -25.56 11.30 33.52
CA GLU A 557 -26.70 11.82 32.77
C GLU A 557 -26.75 13.37 32.78
N ASP A 558 -26.02 13.99 33.72
CA ASP A 558 -25.87 15.45 33.83
C ASP A 558 -24.62 15.96 33.07
N SER A 559 -23.90 15.12 32.35
CA SER A 559 -22.75 15.53 31.52
C SER A 559 -23.29 16.34 30.33
N PRO A 560 -22.66 17.50 29.99
CA PRO A 560 -23.15 18.42 28.95
C PRO A 560 -23.23 17.78 27.57
#